data_17b9af4752b2a7934ad5e9d31ab2237d
#
_entry.id   17b9af4752b2a7934ad5e9d31ab2237d
#
_cell.length_a   1.000
_cell.length_b   1.000
_cell.length_c   1.000
_cell.angle_alpha   90.00
_cell.angle_beta   90.00
_cell.angle_gamma   90.00
#
_symmetry.space_group_name_H-M   'P 1'
#
loop_
_entity.id
_entity.type
_entity.pdbx_description
1 polymer ?
#
loop_
_entity_poly.entity_id
_entity_poly.type
_entity_poly.pdbx_seq_one_letter_code
_entity_poly.pdbx_strand_id
1 'polypeptide(L)'
;MSAVPRSCGGSWLLLFGEERAQESHRIVLLEGDRGPNTGGMGAYSPVTLATPELLGRAARDVCLPVLQELRRRGTPFSGVLYAGLMVDADELSVVEFNCRLGDPEAQAVLPLVEGGLTDAFWRIARGEAPSRLHVADRAAVTTVLAARGYPDQPERGAAIHVPDDLGAAVTVFHAGTSRDAEGTLRVAGGRVLTVTATAPGFADARQASARAAARIDFAGKQFRRDIGWREQSRRQEVGWRSS
;
A
#
# COMPACT_ATOMS: atom_id res chain seq x y z
N MET A 1 14.19 -0.09 0.00
CA MET A 1 13.36 0.11 1.21
C MET A 1 14.25 0.06 2.43
N SER A 2 14.57 1.18 3.03
CA SER A 2 15.43 1.22 4.22
C SER A 2 14.54 1.32 5.44
N ALA A 3 14.38 0.21 6.17
CA ALA A 3 13.92 0.28 7.55
C ALA A 3 15.04 0.94 8.35
N VAL A 4 14.82 2.09 8.93
CA VAL A 4 15.79 2.76 9.81
C VAL A 4 15.54 2.25 11.24
N PRO A 5 16.38 1.35 11.75
CA PRO A 5 16.30 0.99 13.16
C PRO A 5 17.11 2.02 13.95
N ARG A 6 16.46 2.84 14.76
CA ARG A 6 17.12 3.54 15.84
C ARG A 6 16.40 3.28 17.14
N SER A 7 17.17 3.06 18.16
CA SER A 7 16.83 2.69 19.53
C SER A 7 15.96 3.75 20.23
N CYS A 8 14.68 3.76 19.91
CA CYS A 8 13.65 4.45 20.67
C CYS A 8 12.57 3.45 21.06
N GLY A 9 12.96 2.41 21.81
CA GLY A 9 12.04 1.51 22.49
C GLY A 9 10.89 0.98 21.62
N GLY A 10 11.15 -0.06 20.81
CA GLY A 10 10.12 -0.92 20.27
C GLY A 10 9.23 -0.40 19.13
N SER A 11 9.49 0.76 18.54
CA SER A 11 8.62 1.36 17.51
C SER A 11 9.16 1.12 16.10
N TRP A 12 8.26 0.74 15.19
CA TRP A 12 8.57 0.54 13.77
C TRP A 12 7.97 1.62 12.90
N LEU A 13 8.73 1.97 11.87
CA LEU A 13 8.36 2.92 10.86
C LEU A 13 8.36 2.23 9.50
N LEU A 14 7.19 2.11 8.89
CA LEU A 14 7.04 1.90 7.45
C LEU A 14 6.60 3.22 6.83
N LEU A 15 7.45 3.80 5.98
CA LEU A 15 7.13 4.99 5.23
C LEU A 15 6.62 4.59 3.85
N PHE A 16 5.42 5.04 3.52
CA PHE A 16 4.87 5.00 2.18
C PHE A 16 4.58 6.43 1.75
N GLY A 17 5.16 6.83 0.63
CA GLY A 17 4.80 8.07 -0.02
C GLY A 17 3.74 7.81 -1.06
N GLU A 18 2.59 8.45 -0.96
CA GLU A 18 1.73 8.69 -2.11
C GLU A 18 2.10 10.02 -2.74
N GLU A 19 2.34 10.01 -4.04
CA GLU A 19 2.51 11.24 -4.78
C GLU A 19 1.15 11.84 -5.11
N ARG A 20 1.01 13.13 -4.82
CA ARG A 20 -0.18 13.89 -5.18
C ARG A 20 0.18 15.09 -6.04
N ALA A 21 -0.65 15.34 -7.05
CA ALA A 21 -0.60 16.59 -7.78
C ALA A 21 -1.02 17.76 -6.85
N GLN A 22 -0.46 18.92 -7.09
CA GLN A 22 -0.54 20.16 -6.30
C GLN A 22 -1.95 20.63 -5.89
N GLU A 23 -3.05 20.03 -6.38
CA GLU A 23 -4.39 20.57 -6.18
C GLU A 23 -5.37 19.72 -5.35
N SER A 24 -5.04 18.47 -4.98
CA SER A 24 -5.99 17.71 -4.15
C SER A 24 -5.32 16.67 -3.27
N HIS A 25 -5.54 16.79 -1.96
CA HIS A 25 -5.19 15.83 -0.92
C HIS A 25 -6.09 14.58 -0.95
N ARG A 26 -6.41 14.04 -2.13
CA ARG A 26 -7.49 13.06 -2.28
C ARG A 26 -7.01 11.78 -2.95
N ILE A 27 -7.17 10.66 -2.24
CA ILE A 27 -7.10 9.32 -2.83
C ILE A 27 -8.46 9.06 -3.49
N VAL A 28 -8.53 9.17 -4.81
CA VAL A 28 -9.80 9.23 -5.51
C VAL A 28 -10.14 7.95 -6.28
N LEU A 29 -11.44 7.77 -6.51
CA LEU A 29 -12.00 6.54 -7.08
C LEU A 29 -11.64 6.31 -8.55
N LEU A 30 -11.61 7.36 -9.36
CA LEU A 30 -11.55 7.26 -10.83
C LEU A 30 -10.18 7.59 -11.40
N GLU A 31 -9.94 7.11 -12.62
CA GLU A 31 -8.73 7.39 -13.40
C GLU A 31 -8.54 8.90 -13.60
N GLY A 32 -7.30 9.34 -13.76
CA GLY A 32 -6.93 10.74 -13.90
C GLY A 32 -7.24 11.59 -12.67
N ASP A 33 -7.16 10.98 -11.48
CA ASP A 33 -7.34 11.59 -10.16
C ASP A 33 -8.66 12.35 -10.00
N ARG A 34 -9.73 11.73 -10.42
CA ARG A 34 -11.10 12.27 -10.36
C ARG A 34 -12.00 11.46 -9.43
N GLY A 35 -13.12 12.07 -9.03
CA GLY A 35 -14.16 11.42 -8.23
C GLY A 35 -14.00 11.62 -6.71
N PRO A 36 -14.80 10.90 -5.92
CA PRO A 36 -14.80 11.02 -4.46
C PRO A 36 -13.54 10.46 -3.83
N ASN A 37 -13.24 10.90 -2.60
CA ASN A 37 -12.21 10.33 -1.76
C ASN A 37 -12.52 8.87 -1.42
N THR A 38 -11.47 8.06 -1.32
CA THR A 38 -11.57 6.63 -0.99
C THR A 38 -10.53 6.24 0.06
N GLY A 39 -10.60 5.01 0.55
CA GLY A 39 -9.56 4.43 1.39
C GLY A 39 -8.34 3.87 0.64
N GLY A 40 -8.18 4.23 -0.65
CA GLY A 40 -7.10 3.74 -1.51
C GLY A 40 -7.61 2.78 -2.58
N MET A 41 -7.25 3.09 -3.84
CA MET A 41 -7.60 2.28 -5.03
C MET A 41 -6.43 1.49 -5.58
N GLY A 42 -5.26 1.64 -4.98
CA GLY A 42 -4.06 0.90 -5.33
C GLY A 42 -2.83 1.44 -4.62
N ALA A 43 -1.76 0.66 -4.65
CA ALA A 43 -0.46 1.02 -4.09
C ALA A 43 0.66 0.35 -4.89
N TYR A 44 1.88 0.79 -4.70
CA TYR A 44 3.04 0.18 -5.34
C TYR A 44 4.34 0.40 -4.55
N SER A 45 5.31 -0.45 -4.79
CA SER A 45 6.65 -0.37 -4.20
C SER A 45 7.67 -0.99 -5.17
N PRO A 46 8.91 -0.45 -5.28
CA PRO A 46 9.42 0.77 -4.65
C PRO A 46 8.96 2.04 -5.37
N VAL A 47 9.07 3.17 -4.66
CA VAL A 47 8.77 4.52 -5.17
C VAL A 47 10.10 5.24 -5.43
N THR A 48 10.31 5.80 -6.63
CA THR A 48 11.57 6.50 -6.98
C THR A 48 11.83 7.73 -6.13
N LEU A 49 10.76 8.42 -5.69
CA LEU A 49 10.87 9.55 -4.76
C LEU A 49 11.36 9.17 -3.37
N ALA A 50 11.23 7.92 -2.95
CA ALA A 50 11.62 7.46 -1.63
C ALA A 50 13.15 7.26 -1.52
N THR A 51 13.91 8.33 -1.74
CA THR A 51 15.36 8.31 -1.59
C THR A 51 15.78 8.09 -0.13
N PRO A 52 16.98 7.57 0.14
CA PRO A 52 17.48 7.43 1.51
C PRO A 52 17.44 8.73 2.31
N GLU A 53 17.69 9.88 1.67
CA GLU A 53 17.65 11.21 2.25
C GLU A 53 16.22 11.57 2.68
N LEU A 54 15.24 11.38 1.80
CA LEU A 54 13.83 11.63 2.08
C LEU A 54 13.33 10.73 3.21
N LEU A 55 13.65 9.44 3.18
CA LEU A 55 13.30 8.50 4.24
C LEU A 55 13.93 8.89 5.57
N GLY A 56 15.20 9.34 5.55
CA GLY A 56 15.89 9.85 6.73
C GLY A 56 15.25 11.12 7.31
N ARG A 57 14.81 12.05 6.46
CA ARG A 57 14.05 13.24 6.86
C ARG A 57 12.71 12.87 7.47
N ALA A 58 11.91 12.06 6.80
CA ALA A 58 10.61 11.61 7.30
C ALA A 58 10.72 10.91 8.67
N ALA A 59 11.76 10.11 8.86
CA ALA A 59 12.02 9.50 10.16
C ALA A 59 12.33 10.53 11.25
N ARG A 60 13.26 11.48 10.97
CA ARG A 60 13.72 12.46 11.96
C ARG A 60 12.68 13.54 12.26
N ASP A 61 12.06 14.07 11.21
CA ASP A 61 11.31 15.32 11.28
C ASP A 61 9.82 15.07 11.48
N VAL A 62 9.34 13.84 11.16
CA VAL A 62 7.92 13.47 11.29
C VAL A 62 7.71 12.40 12.38
N CYS A 63 8.32 11.23 12.23
CA CYS A 63 7.97 10.08 13.06
C CYS A 63 8.59 10.13 14.46
N LEU A 64 9.88 10.48 14.56
CA LEU A 64 10.55 10.58 15.87
C LEU A 64 9.91 11.59 16.81
N PRO A 65 9.53 12.81 16.38
CA PRO A 65 8.83 13.76 17.25
C PRO A 65 7.51 13.22 17.82
N VAL A 66 6.71 12.51 16.98
CA VAL A 66 5.45 11.89 17.41
C VAL A 66 5.71 10.83 18.49
N LEU A 67 6.67 9.94 18.26
CA LEU A 67 7.02 8.88 19.22
C LEU A 67 7.58 9.44 20.54
N GLN A 68 8.39 10.51 20.46
CA GLN A 68 8.91 11.21 21.64
C GLN A 68 7.79 11.86 22.44
N GLU A 69 6.85 12.51 21.77
CA GLU A 69 5.69 13.15 22.42
C GLU A 69 4.77 12.13 23.08
N LEU A 70 4.48 11.01 22.42
CA LEU A 70 3.72 9.91 23.03
C LEU A 70 4.42 9.37 24.29
N ARG A 71 5.75 9.22 24.26
CA ARG A 71 6.53 8.83 25.43
C ARG A 71 6.44 9.88 26.55
N ARG A 72 6.57 11.16 26.22
CA ARG A 72 6.46 12.26 27.18
C ARG A 72 5.09 12.31 27.88
N ARG A 73 4.03 11.93 27.16
CA ARG A 73 2.66 11.82 27.70
C ARG A 73 2.43 10.55 28.54
N GLY A 74 3.41 9.69 28.71
CA GLY A 74 3.26 8.44 29.44
C GLY A 74 2.53 7.32 28.67
N THR A 75 2.33 7.51 27.36
CA THR A 75 1.69 6.55 26.45
C THR A 75 2.67 6.14 25.36
N PRO A 76 3.79 5.46 25.68
CA PRO A 76 4.77 5.06 24.68
C PRO A 76 4.14 4.13 23.65
N PHE A 77 4.43 4.36 22.37
CA PHE A 77 3.93 3.55 21.26
C PHE A 77 4.88 2.39 20.98
N SER A 78 4.29 1.19 20.80
CA SER A 78 4.99 0.00 20.30
C SER A 78 4.11 -0.67 19.25
N GLY A 79 4.61 -0.79 18.03
CA GLY A 79 3.83 -1.33 16.91
C GLY A 79 4.29 -0.81 15.56
N VAL A 80 3.41 -0.91 14.58
CA VAL A 80 3.60 -0.34 13.24
C VAL A 80 2.99 1.05 13.21
N LEU A 81 3.81 2.06 12.96
CA LEU A 81 3.37 3.43 12.70
C LEU A 81 3.44 3.68 11.19
N TYR A 82 2.28 3.80 10.57
CA TYR A 82 2.15 4.29 9.20
C TYR A 82 2.06 5.81 9.22
N ALA A 83 2.86 6.46 8.40
CA ALA A 83 2.79 7.91 8.16
C ALA A 83 2.45 8.15 6.68
N GLY A 84 1.25 8.64 6.42
CA GLY A 84 0.85 9.15 5.11
C GLY A 84 1.47 10.53 4.91
N LEU A 85 2.39 10.65 3.96
CA LEU A 85 3.13 11.88 3.70
C LEU A 85 2.88 12.38 2.29
N MET A 86 2.70 13.67 2.17
CA MET A 86 2.78 14.38 0.91
C MET A 86 4.16 14.98 0.75
N VAL A 87 4.73 14.79 -0.43
CA VAL A 87 6.04 15.34 -0.81
C VAL A 87 5.81 16.35 -1.93
N ASP A 88 6.13 17.61 -1.67
CA ASP A 88 6.11 18.67 -2.67
C ASP A 88 7.47 19.38 -2.65
N ALA A 89 8.22 19.26 -3.76
CA ALA A 89 9.60 19.70 -3.87
C ALA A 89 10.44 19.25 -2.64
N ASP A 90 10.74 20.17 -1.74
CA ASP A 90 11.51 19.91 -0.52
C ASP A 90 10.66 19.86 0.75
N GLU A 91 9.35 20.00 0.64
CA GLU A 91 8.46 19.98 1.81
C GLU A 91 7.85 18.60 2.06
N LEU A 92 7.78 18.23 3.34
CA LEU A 92 7.09 17.05 3.83
C LEU A 92 5.87 17.48 4.64
N SER A 93 4.69 17.18 4.13
CA SER A 93 3.43 17.42 4.84
C SER A 93 2.81 16.11 5.30
N VAL A 94 2.38 16.07 6.57
CA VAL A 94 1.70 14.88 7.12
C VAL A 94 0.23 14.94 6.73
N VAL A 95 -0.25 13.87 6.12
CA VAL A 95 -1.67 13.68 5.82
C VAL A 95 -2.36 13.00 6.98
N GLU A 96 -1.81 11.87 7.42
CA GLU A 96 -2.35 11.08 8.53
C GLU A 96 -1.31 10.18 9.16
N PHE A 97 -1.60 9.70 10.37
CA PHE A 97 -0.93 8.56 10.99
C PHE A 97 -1.93 7.43 11.21
N ASN A 98 -1.46 6.18 11.00
CA ASN A 98 -2.20 4.99 11.36
C ASN A 98 -1.33 4.09 12.25
N CYS A 99 -1.93 3.51 13.29
CA CYS A 99 -1.26 2.59 14.23
C CYS A 99 -1.32 1.14 13.73
N ARG A 100 -1.20 0.94 12.44
CA ARG A 100 -1.28 -0.34 11.73
C ARG A 100 -0.62 -0.22 10.36
N LEU A 101 -0.47 -1.35 9.68
CA LEU A 101 -0.12 -1.36 8.26
C LEU A 101 -1.18 -0.62 7.43
N GLY A 102 -0.76 0.09 6.40
CA GLY A 102 -1.66 0.71 5.44
C GLY A 102 -2.48 -0.33 4.66
N ASP A 103 -3.60 0.07 4.12
CA ASP A 103 -4.45 -0.73 3.25
C ASP A 103 -4.96 0.16 2.11
N PRO A 104 -4.44 -0.02 0.88
CA PRO A 104 -3.86 -1.26 0.32
C PRO A 104 -2.31 -1.33 0.31
N GLU A 105 -1.57 -0.53 1.06
CA GLU A 105 -0.11 -0.48 1.02
C GLU A 105 0.54 -1.79 1.53
N ALA A 106 -0.05 -2.42 2.55
CA ALA A 106 0.43 -3.71 3.05
C ALA A 106 0.46 -4.76 1.93
N GLN A 107 -0.56 -4.77 1.07
CA GLN A 107 -0.67 -5.70 -0.05
C GLN A 107 0.39 -5.47 -1.13
N ALA A 108 0.97 -4.26 -1.21
CA ALA A 108 2.09 -3.98 -2.11
C ALA A 108 3.45 -4.30 -1.46
N VAL A 109 3.57 -4.17 -0.14
CA VAL A 109 4.87 -4.28 0.54
C VAL A 109 5.15 -5.67 1.07
N LEU A 110 4.17 -6.30 1.72
CA LEU A 110 4.38 -7.61 2.35
C LEU A 110 4.80 -8.70 1.37
N PRO A 111 4.30 -8.76 0.12
CA PRO A 111 4.79 -9.71 -0.88
C PRO A 111 6.26 -9.55 -1.28
N LEU A 112 6.87 -8.41 -0.97
CA LEU A 112 8.30 -8.16 -1.20
C LEU A 112 9.17 -8.59 -0.01
N VAL A 113 8.58 -8.90 1.14
CA VAL A 113 9.33 -9.31 2.34
C VAL A 113 9.62 -10.81 2.27
N GLU A 114 10.89 -11.16 2.08
CA GLU A 114 11.35 -12.55 1.99
C GLU A 114 11.66 -13.19 3.35
N GLY A 115 11.91 -12.36 4.38
CA GLY A 115 12.24 -12.87 5.70
C GLY A 115 12.31 -11.83 6.81
N GLY A 116 12.28 -12.32 8.04
CA GLY A 116 12.41 -11.50 9.26
C GLY A 116 11.11 -10.89 9.78
N LEU A 117 9.97 -11.01 9.08
CA LEU A 117 8.73 -10.34 9.47
C LEU A 117 8.18 -10.86 10.81
N THR A 118 8.13 -12.17 10.98
CA THR A 118 7.63 -12.80 12.22
C THR A 118 8.50 -12.44 13.42
N ASP A 119 9.82 -12.52 13.25
CA ASP A 119 10.77 -12.12 14.30
C ASP A 119 10.63 -10.64 14.63
N ALA A 120 10.49 -9.79 13.62
CA ALA A 120 10.28 -8.37 13.79
C ALA A 120 9.02 -8.07 14.63
N PHE A 121 7.89 -8.67 14.30
CA PHE A 121 6.65 -8.50 15.07
C PHE A 121 6.74 -9.08 16.47
N TRP A 122 7.41 -10.22 16.63
CA TRP A 122 7.65 -10.81 17.95
C TRP A 122 8.47 -9.88 18.84
N ARG A 123 9.55 -9.30 18.34
CA ARG A 123 10.38 -8.35 19.08
C ARG A 123 9.63 -7.07 19.44
N ILE A 124 8.86 -6.53 18.49
CA ILE A 124 7.98 -5.36 18.74
C ILE A 124 6.99 -5.66 19.89
N ALA A 125 6.34 -6.83 19.87
CA ALA A 125 5.40 -7.23 20.91
C ALA A 125 6.05 -7.32 22.30
N ARG A 126 7.36 -7.57 22.37
CA ARG A 126 8.16 -7.57 23.60
C ARG A 126 8.73 -6.21 23.97
N GLY A 127 8.45 -5.17 23.19
CA GLY A 127 9.03 -3.84 23.39
C GLY A 127 10.52 -3.74 22.99
N GLU A 128 11.00 -4.71 22.22
CA GLU A 128 12.38 -4.77 21.72
C GLU A 128 12.50 -4.10 20.36
N ALA A 129 13.71 -3.64 20.02
CA ALA A 129 13.98 -3.17 18.66
C ALA A 129 13.85 -4.34 17.68
N PRO A 130 13.15 -4.12 16.55
CA PRO A 130 12.92 -5.17 15.57
C PRO A 130 14.19 -5.58 14.81
N SER A 131 14.19 -6.79 14.27
CA SER A 131 15.18 -7.24 13.33
C SER A 131 15.03 -6.55 11.96
N ARG A 132 16.11 -6.58 11.19
CA ARG A 132 16.08 -6.09 9.80
C ARG A 132 15.22 -7.02 8.94
N LEU A 133 14.34 -6.45 8.13
CA LEU A 133 13.59 -7.20 7.13
C LEU A 133 14.46 -7.46 5.89
N HIS A 134 14.35 -8.66 5.35
CA HIS A 134 14.89 -9.02 4.05
C HIS A 134 13.82 -8.72 2.98
N VAL A 135 14.12 -7.84 2.07
CA VAL A 135 13.19 -7.38 1.03
C VAL A 135 13.76 -7.72 -0.32
N ALA A 136 12.94 -8.35 -1.17
CA ALA A 136 13.29 -8.71 -2.53
C ALA A 136 13.61 -7.46 -3.37
N ASP A 137 14.58 -7.58 -4.25
CA ASP A 137 14.85 -6.56 -5.28
C ASP A 137 13.88 -6.75 -6.47
N ARG A 138 12.65 -6.41 -6.21
CA ARG A 138 11.52 -6.54 -7.14
C ARG A 138 10.55 -5.39 -6.94
N ALA A 139 9.67 -5.20 -7.90
CA ALA A 139 8.53 -4.29 -7.78
C ALA A 139 7.24 -5.04 -7.49
N ALA A 140 6.35 -4.40 -6.74
CA ALA A 140 4.97 -4.83 -6.53
C ALA A 140 4.01 -3.70 -6.91
N VAL A 141 2.93 -4.04 -7.59
CA VAL A 141 1.84 -3.12 -7.87
C VAL A 141 0.53 -3.77 -7.49
N THR A 142 -0.29 -3.03 -6.78
CA THR A 142 -1.54 -3.46 -6.17
C THR A 142 -2.69 -2.66 -6.74
N THR A 143 -3.73 -3.33 -7.24
CA THR A 143 -4.95 -2.72 -7.77
C THR A 143 -6.15 -3.17 -6.95
N VAL A 144 -6.95 -2.23 -6.45
CA VAL A 144 -8.17 -2.48 -5.68
C VAL A 144 -9.36 -2.60 -6.63
N LEU A 145 -10.17 -3.65 -6.41
CA LEU A 145 -11.47 -3.86 -7.05
C LEU A 145 -12.56 -3.43 -6.08
N ALA A 146 -13.36 -2.44 -6.45
CA ALA A 146 -14.42 -1.90 -5.62
C ALA A 146 -15.80 -2.21 -6.19
N ALA A 147 -16.81 -2.28 -5.33
CA ALA A 147 -18.20 -2.41 -5.69
C ALA A 147 -18.76 -1.11 -6.26
N ARG A 148 -19.81 -1.21 -7.09
CA ARG A 148 -20.59 -0.05 -7.52
C ARG A 148 -21.08 0.72 -6.30
N GLY A 149 -21.07 2.05 -6.39
CA GLY A 149 -21.51 2.94 -5.32
C GLY A 149 -20.46 3.18 -4.22
N TYR A 150 -19.29 2.53 -4.27
CA TYR A 150 -18.18 2.86 -3.39
C TYR A 150 -17.66 4.28 -3.67
N PRO A 151 -17.32 5.14 -2.68
CA PRO A 151 -17.23 4.83 -1.25
C PRO A 151 -18.56 4.98 -0.47
N ASP A 152 -19.57 5.66 -1.01
CA ASP A 152 -20.73 6.15 -0.26
C ASP A 152 -21.72 5.02 0.05
N GLN A 153 -22.22 4.33 -0.97
CA GLN A 153 -23.25 3.28 -0.86
C GLN A 153 -22.88 2.02 -1.68
N PRO A 154 -21.90 1.24 -1.25
CA PRO A 154 -21.46 0.09 -2.02
C PRO A 154 -22.54 -0.99 -2.10
N GLU A 155 -22.83 -1.42 -3.34
CA GLU A 155 -23.72 -2.55 -3.62
C GLU A 155 -23.10 -3.85 -3.12
N ARG A 156 -23.94 -4.76 -2.60
CA ARG A 156 -23.54 -6.06 -2.05
C ARG A 156 -24.25 -7.21 -2.73
N GLY A 157 -23.77 -8.43 -2.49
CA GLY A 157 -24.43 -9.67 -2.91
C GLY A 157 -24.04 -10.17 -4.30
N ALA A 158 -23.40 -9.37 -5.16
CA ALA A 158 -22.96 -9.83 -6.47
C ALA A 158 -21.99 -11.01 -6.33
N ALA A 159 -22.17 -12.06 -7.15
CA ALA A 159 -21.25 -13.18 -7.23
C ALA A 159 -19.92 -12.73 -7.83
N ILE A 160 -18.81 -13.20 -7.26
CA ILE A 160 -17.46 -12.87 -7.68
C ILE A 160 -16.89 -14.10 -8.39
N HIS A 161 -16.41 -13.90 -9.61
CA HIS A 161 -15.65 -14.90 -10.34
C HIS A 161 -14.16 -14.53 -10.35
N VAL A 162 -13.34 -15.36 -9.74
CA VAL A 162 -11.88 -15.27 -9.76
C VAL A 162 -11.36 -16.42 -10.63
N PRO A 163 -10.72 -16.14 -11.77
CA PRO A 163 -10.11 -17.19 -12.59
C PRO A 163 -9.00 -17.93 -11.83
N ASP A 164 -8.89 -19.25 -12.05
CA ASP A 164 -7.88 -20.09 -11.40
C ASP A 164 -6.43 -19.70 -11.80
N ASP A 165 -6.25 -19.23 -13.03
CA ASP A 165 -4.96 -18.79 -13.55
C ASP A 165 -4.96 -17.27 -13.77
N LEU A 166 -4.43 -16.52 -12.82
CA LEU A 166 -4.15 -15.08 -12.94
C LEU A 166 -2.67 -14.79 -13.20
N GLY A 167 -1.82 -15.83 -13.19
CA GLY A 167 -0.36 -15.76 -13.30
C GLY A 167 0.35 -16.03 -11.97
N ALA A 168 1.47 -16.73 -12.03
CA ALA A 168 2.19 -17.23 -10.85
C ALA A 168 2.69 -16.13 -9.89
N ALA A 169 2.88 -14.91 -10.40
CA ALA A 169 3.35 -13.76 -9.61
C ALA A 169 2.20 -12.85 -9.14
N VAL A 170 0.94 -13.32 -9.26
CA VAL A 170 -0.25 -12.57 -8.85
C VAL A 170 -0.82 -13.16 -7.57
N THR A 171 -1.08 -12.30 -6.60
CA THR A 171 -1.76 -12.65 -5.35
C THR A 171 -3.06 -11.85 -5.25
N VAL A 172 -4.15 -12.54 -4.88
CA VAL A 172 -5.44 -11.91 -4.62
C VAL A 172 -5.70 -11.89 -3.12
N PHE A 173 -5.91 -10.71 -2.58
CA PHE A 173 -6.27 -10.50 -1.18
C PHE A 173 -7.76 -10.21 -1.08
N HIS A 174 -8.43 -10.90 -0.15
CA HIS A 174 -9.83 -10.66 0.17
C HIS A 174 -9.97 -9.48 1.12
N ALA A 175 -10.96 -8.61 0.84
CA ALA A 175 -11.38 -7.52 1.72
C ALA A 175 -12.88 -7.66 2.01
N GLY A 176 -13.73 -6.89 1.34
CA GLY A 176 -15.18 -6.96 1.48
C GLY A 176 -15.79 -8.13 0.73
N THR A 177 -15.48 -9.37 1.12
CA THR A 177 -16.03 -10.61 0.52
C THR A 177 -16.65 -11.51 1.58
N SER A 178 -17.63 -12.31 1.19
CA SER A 178 -18.23 -13.39 2.00
C SER A 178 -18.51 -14.61 1.11
N ARG A 179 -18.72 -15.77 1.73
CA ARG A 179 -19.27 -16.94 1.05
C ARG A 179 -20.72 -17.16 1.51
N ASP A 180 -21.59 -17.46 0.56
CA ASP A 180 -22.96 -17.87 0.86
C ASP A 180 -23.02 -19.35 1.28
N ALA A 181 -24.24 -19.84 1.56
CA ALA A 181 -24.48 -21.22 1.99
C ALA A 181 -24.08 -22.26 0.92
N GLU A 182 -24.11 -21.87 -0.34
CA GLU A 182 -23.71 -22.67 -1.49
C GLU A 182 -22.20 -22.59 -1.78
N GLY A 183 -21.45 -21.82 -1.00
CA GLY A 183 -20.01 -21.63 -1.15
C GLY A 183 -19.61 -20.60 -2.19
N THR A 184 -20.56 -19.91 -2.85
CA THR A 184 -20.28 -18.86 -3.83
C THR A 184 -19.67 -17.64 -3.16
N LEU A 185 -18.56 -17.13 -3.71
CA LEU A 185 -17.94 -15.90 -3.26
C LEU A 185 -18.77 -14.68 -3.68
N ARG A 186 -19.06 -13.79 -2.73
CA ARG A 186 -19.94 -12.62 -2.94
C ARG A 186 -19.31 -11.33 -2.44
N VAL A 187 -19.72 -10.24 -3.06
CA VAL A 187 -19.40 -8.87 -2.63
C VAL A 187 -20.10 -8.60 -1.29
N ALA A 188 -19.33 -8.22 -0.27
CA ALA A 188 -19.83 -7.92 1.08
C ALA A 188 -19.44 -6.51 1.57
N GLY A 189 -18.59 -5.80 0.84
CA GLY A 189 -18.12 -4.45 1.23
C GLY A 189 -17.74 -3.58 0.05
N GLY A 190 -17.26 -2.37 0.33
CA GLY A 190 -16.92 -1.36 -0.68
C GLY A 190 -15.68 -1.71 -1.49
N ARG A 191 -14.52 -1.89 -0.84
CA ARG A 191 -13.34 -2.51 -1.44
C ARG A 191 -13.49 -4.01 -1.30
N VAL A 192 -13.51 -4.71 -2.42
CA VAL A 192 -13.93 -6.13 -2.50
C VAL A 192 -12.72 -7.05 -2.50
N LEU A 193 -11.81 -6.82 -3.44
CA LEU A 193 -10.58 -7.59 -3.61
C LEU A 193 -9.43 -6.64 -3.89
N THR A 194 -8.23 -7.10 -3.62
CA THR A 194 -7.00 -6.41 -3.96
C THR A 194 -6.10 -7.36 -4.74
N VAL A 195 -5.65 -6.94 -5.90
CA VAL A 195 -4.85 -7.75 -6.82
C VAL A 195 -3.44 -7.21 -6.86
N THR A 196 -2.50 -7.95 -6.33
CA THR A 196 -1.08 -7.59 -6.33
C THR A 196 -0.30 -8.46 -7.29
N ALA A 197 0.51 -7.85 -8.12
CA ALA A 197 1.50 -8.55 -8.93
C ALA A 197 2.91 -8.10 -8.54
N THR A 198 3.85 -9.06 -8.51
CA THR A 198 5.28 -8.80 -8.31
C THR A 198 6.06 -9.15 -9.57
N ALA A 199 7.08 -8.33 -9.91
CA ALA A 199 7.97 -8.61 -11.03
C ALA A 199 9.36 -7.99 -10.78
N PRO A 200 10.41 -8.40 -11.50
CA PRO A 200 11.70 -7.72 -11.44
C PRO A 200 11.59 -6.24 -11.83
N GLY A 201 10.77 -5.89 -12.81
CA GLY A 201 10.54 -4.52 -13.28
C GLY A 201 9.19 -3.95 -12.86
N PHE A 202 9.15 -2.64 -12.59
CA PHE A 202 7.92 -1.93 -12.21
C PHE A 202 6.84 -1.99 -13.30
N ALA A 203 7.23 -1.80 -14.57
CA ALA A 203 6.30 -1.84 -15.70
C ALA A 203 5.60 -3.18 -15.82
N ASP A 204 6.35 -4.29 -15.62
CA ASP A 204 5.82 -5.65 -15.69
C ASP A 204 4.86 -5.93 -14.53
N ALA A 205 5.22 -5.54 -13.31
CA ALA A 205 4.34 -5.66 -12.13
C ALA A 205 3.04 -4.88 -12.34
N ARG A 206 3.14 -3.63 -12.82
CA ARG A 206 1.99 -2.78 -13.13
C ARG A 206 1.07 -3.41 -14.17
N GLN A 207 1.64 -3.88 -15.27
CA GLN A 207 0.87 -4.53 -16.34
C GLN A 207 0.21 -5.82 -15.87
N ALA A 208 0.92 -6.65 -15.09
CA ALA A 208 0.40 -7.91 -14.58
C ALA A 208 -0.76 -7.68 -13.60
N SER A 209 -0.63 -6.72 -12.65
CA SER A 209 -1.70 -6.35 -11.73
C SER A 209 -2.96 -5.87 -12.48
N ALA A 210 -2.80 -4.96 -13.46
CA ALA A 210 -3.90 -4.43 -14.24
C ALA A 210 -4.60 -5.52 -15.08
N ARG A 211 -3.84 -6.42 -15.70
CA ARG A 211 -4.42 -7.58 -16.46
C ARG A 211 -5.20 -8.52 -15.57
N ALA A 212 -4.65 -8.88 -14.40
CA ALA A 212 -5.31 -9.77 -13.46
C ALA A 212 -6.58 -9.13 -12.88
N ALA A 213 -6.53 -7.85 -12.52
CA ALA A 213 -7.68 -7.07 -12.06
C ALA A 213 -8.81 -7.03 -13.12
N ALA A 214 -8.47 -6.92 -14.40
CA ALA A 214 -9.44 -6.93 -15.49
C ALA A 214 -10.15 -8.28 -15.65
N ARG A 215 -9.46 -9.40 -15.38
CA ARG A 215 -9.98 -10.78 -15.53
C ARG A 215 -10.89 -11.25 -14.41
N ILE A 216 -10.72 -10.71 -13.19
CA ILE A 216 -11.67 -10.97 -12.09
C ILE A 216 -12.97 -10.23 -12.41
N ASP A 217 -14.12 -10.87 -12.20
CA ASP A 217 -15.40 -10.27 -12.55
C ASP A 217 -16.45 -10.37 -11.44
N PHE A 218 -17.23 -9.31 -11.32
CA PHE A 218 -18.47 -9.23 -10.56
C PHE A 218 -19.31 -8.03 -11.03
N ALA A 219 -20.61 -8.11 -10.87
CA ALA A 219 -21.51 -7.05 -11.31
C ALA A 219 -21.18 -5.72 -10.61
N GLY A 220 -21.04 -4.66 -11.38
CA GLY A 220 -20.71 -3.33 -10.86
C GLY A 220 -19.27 -3.13 -10.43
N LYS A 221 -18.35 -4.00 -10.85
CA LYS A 221 -16.91 -3.85 -10.57
C LYS A 221 -16.36 -2.49 -11.04
N GLN A 222 -15.65 -1.84 -10.16
CA GLN A 222 -14.89 -0.62 -10.45
C GLN A 222 -13.44 -0.79 -10.03
N PHE A 223 -12.50 -0.30 -10.84
CA PHE A 223 -11.07 -0.26 -10.51
C PHE A 223 -10.35 0.77 -11.38
N ARG A 224 -9.19 1.21 -10.96
CA ARG A 224 -8.33 2.13 -11.72
C ARG A 224 -7.33 1.33 -12.56
N ARG A 225 -7.22 1.64 -13.84
CA ARG A 225 -6.22 1.07 -14.75
C ARG A 225 -4.91 1.87 -14.75
N ASP A 226 -4.95 3.07 -14.20
CA ASP A 226 -3.84 4.01 -14.19
C ASP A 226 -2.97 3.94 -12.92
N ILE A 227 -3.17 2.97 -12.03
CA ILE A 227 -2.33 2.80 -10.85
C ILE A 227 -0.85 2.81 -11.24
N GLY A 228 -0.05 3.65 -10.56
CA GLY A 228 1.38 3.78 -10.79
C GLY A 228 1.78 4.51 -12.08
N TRP A 229 0.87 5.23 -12.75
CA TRP A 229 1.19 5.93 -13.98
C TRP A 229 2.25 7.02 -13.79
N ARG A 230 2.19 7.77 -12.67
CA ARG A 230 3.20 8.80 -12.36
C ARG A 230 4.59 8.20 -12.11
N GLU A 231 4.65 7.10 -11.36
CA GLU A 231 5.90 6.38 -11.12
C GLU A 231 6.49 5.86 -12.43
N GLN A 232 5.65 5.34 -13.32
CA GLN A 232 6.07 4.89 -14.65
C GLN A 232 6.67 6.06 -15.48
N SER A 233 6.03 7.22 -15.47
CA SER A 233 6.53 8.41 -16.17
C SER A 233 7.87 8.88 -15.62
N ARG A 234 8.03 8.96 -14.30
CA ARG A 234 9.31 9.33 -13.67
C ARG A 234 10.44 8.37 -14.02
N ARG A 235 10.17 7.06 -13.99
CA ARG A 235 11.18 6.07 -14.36
C ARG A 235 11.65 6.22 -15.79
N GLN A 236 10.79 6.66 -16.69
CA GLN A 236 11.13 6.96 -18.07
C GLN A 236 11.98 8.23 -18.20
N GLU A 237 11.64 9.29 -17.45
CA GLU A 237 12.35 10.56 -17.44
C GLU A 237 13.76 10.44 -16.85
N VAL A 238 13.91 9.71 -15.76
CA VAL A 238 15.19 9.54 -15.05
C VAL A 238 16.10 8.49 -15.71
N GLY A 239 15.62 7.78 -16.74
CA GLY A 239 16.38 6.73 -17.42
C GLY A 239 16.70 5.55 -16.51
N TRP A 240 15.85 5.29 -15.51
CA TRP A 240 16.00 4.18 -14.57
C TRP A 240 16.02 2.85 -15.33
N ARG A 241 17.21 2.37 -15.59
CA ARG A 241 17.41 0.98 -16.00
C ARG A 241 17.50 0.15 -14.72
N SER A 242 16.63 -0.84 -14.60
CA SER A 242 16.82 -1.94 -13.66
C SER A 242 18.18 -2.57 -13.95
N SER A 243 19.17 -2.28 -13.12
CA SER A 243 20.45 -2.99 -13.09
C SER A 243 20.27 -4.27 -12.30
#